data_64963081059cc600a83532b017daf265
#
_entry.id   64963081059cc600a83532b017daf265
#
_cell.length_a   1.000
_cell.length_b   1.000
_cell.length_c   1.000
_cell.angle_alpha   90.00
_cell.angle_beta   90.00
_cell.angle_gamma   90.00
#
_symmetry.space_group_name_H-M   'P 1'
#
loop_
_entity.id
_entity.type
_entity.pdbx_description
1 polymer ?
#
loop_
_entity_poly.entity_id
_entity_poly.type
_entity_poly.pdbx_seq_one_letter_code
_entity_poly.pdbx_strand_id
1 'polypeptide(L)'
;DEYVRLGSGSDILYEKAETEEIELGYEDDFGAFSWKFGYVADSDILPLIEKRESVQKLEICRNNFVYLSAFRIEPQELYRIRNEEEINNREFGNNGEYALQYLNMHGDDTVTNKYVITDQASDDSLSSQVRGWMDRISPGVSPRITVNMSQRNSEIRYEYIEGREKTGSYKSMNVGFGITYVLPLIIALVSAKEGD
;
A
#
# COMPACT_ATOMS: atom_id res chain seq x y z
N ASP A 1 6.48 4.09 16.52
CA ASP A 1 6.33 4.40 15.11
C ASP A 1 5.40 3.36 14.46
N GLU A 2 4.27 3.81 13.93
CA GLU A 2 3.21 2.93 13.42
C GLU A 2 3.57 2.35 12.03
N TYR A 3 4.37 3.09 11.24
CA TYR A 3 4.66 2.75 9.85
C TYR A 3 6.02 2.07 9.68
N VAL A 4 7.04 2.59 10.32
CA VAL A 4 8.42 2.12 10.13
C VAL A 4 9.09 1.88 11.47
N ARG A 5 9.59 0.67 11.68
CA ARG A 5 10.40 0.35 12.87
C ARG A 5 11.85 0.68 12.57
N LEU A 6 12.30 1.83 13.02
CA LEU A 6 13.65 2.32 12.78
C LEU A 6 14.70 1.72 13.73
N GLY A 7 14.26 1.05 14.80
CA GLY A 7 15.17 0.53 15.82
C GLY A 7 15.51 1.58 16.89
N SER A 8 16.68 1.42 17.49
CA SER A 8 17.23 2.36 18.48
C SER A 8 17.99 3.50 17.81
N GLY A 9 18.41 4.50 18.58
CA GLY A 9 19.25 5.59 18.07
C GLY A 9 20.52 5.10 17.38
N SER A 10 21.13 4.02 17.89
CA SER A 10 22.32 3.40 17.28
C SER A 10 22.06 2.76 15.91
N ASP A 11 20.81 2.39 15.61
CA ASP A 11 20.43 1.84 14.30
C ASP A 11 20.19 2.96 13.27
N ILE A 12 19.89 4.18 13.73
CA ILE A 12 19.45 5.29 12.88
C ILE A 12 20.58 6.23 12.56
N LEU A 13 21.46 6.52 13.54
CA LEU A 13 22.57 7.45 13.34
C LEU A 13 23.60 6.84 12.39
N TYR A 14 23.96 7.60 11.35
CA TYR A 14 25.01 7.18 10.44
C TYR A 14 26.32 6.96 11.18
N GLU A 15 27.02 5.83 10.96
CA GLU A 15 28.24 5.42 11.68
C GLU A 15 29.41 6.41 11.60
N LYS A 16 29.42 7.27 10.56
CA LYS A 16 30.44 8.31 10.35
C LYS A 16 29.87 9.71 10.54
N ALA A 17 28.77 9.85 11.29
CA ALA A 17 28.21 11.15 11.59
C ALA A 17 29.21 11.99 12.42
N GLU A 18 29.35 13.26 12.05
CA GLU A 18 30.22 14.20 12.78
C GLU A 18 29.52 14.80 14.00
N THR A 19 28.21 14.65 14.09
CA THR A 19 27.36 15.15 15.19
C THR A 19 26.43 14.07 15.69
N GLU A 20 26.01 14.18 16.95
CA GLU A 20 25.00 13.30 17.56
C GLU A 20 23.58 13.85 17.32
N GLU A 21 23.32 14.29 16.10
CA GLU A 21 22.04 14.85 15.70
C GLU A 21 21.56 14.20 14.39
N ILE A 22 20.26 14.02 14.29
CA ILE A 22 19.58 13.49 13.09
C ILE A 22 18.65 14.59 12.59
N GLU A 23 18.84 15.03 11.36
CA GLU A 23 17.98 16.02 10.73
C GLU A 23 17.16 15.37 9.61
N LEU A 24 15.85 15.60 9.65
CA LEU A 24 14.92 15.25 8.58
C LEU A 24 14.40 16.53 7.96
N GLY A 25 14.51 16.63 6.63
CA GLY A 25 13.99 17.74 5.85
C GLY A 25 12.95 17.28 4.85
N TYR A 26 11.97 18.11 4.60
CA TYR A 26 10.96 17.96 3.57
C TYR A 26 10.69 19.33 2.93
N GLU A 27 10.57 19.36 1.62
CA GLU A 27 10.28 20.58 0.86
C GLU A 27 9.13 20.27 -0.12
N ASP A 28 8.13 21.17 -0.15
CA ASP A 28 7.03 21.16 -1.09
C ASP A 28 6.70 22.58 -1.57
N ASP A 29 5.62 22.73 -2.34
CA ASP A 29 5.13 24.01 -2.86
C ASP A 29 4.71 24.99 -1.74
N PHE A 30 4.55 24.54 -0.50
CA PHE A 30 4.16 25.35 0.66
C PHE A 30 5.37 25.79 1.49
N GLY A 31 6.55 25.23 1.22
CA GLY A 31 7.81 25.63 1.89
C GLY A 31 8.69 24.46 2.30
N ALA A 32 9.76 24.82 3.01
CA ALA A 32 10.71 23.87 3.57
C ALA A 32 10.43 23.64 5.06
N PHE A 33 10.44 22.39 5.46
CA PHE A 33 10.18 21.92 6.82
C PHE A 33 11.36 21.10 7.29
N SER A 34 11.77 21.27 8.54
CA SER A 34 12.83 20.43 9.10
C SER A 34 12.60 20.13 10.56
N TRP A 35 13.06 18.97 10.96
CA TRP A 35 13.07 18.47 12.33
C TRP A 35 14.46 18.00 12.68
N LYS A 36 14.95 18.42 13.82
CA LYS A 36 16.23 18.00 14.35
C LYS A 36 16.00 17.20 15.63
N PHE A 37 16.56 16.01 15.69
CA PHE A 37 16.46 15.09 16.81
C PHE A 37 17.84 14.85 17.40
N GLY A 38 17.88 14.73 18.74
CA GLY A 38 19.08 14.33 19.44
C GLY A 38 19.29 12.82 19.38
N TYR A 39 20.52 12.40 19.55
CA TYR A 39 20.91 11.01 19.58
C TYR A 39 20.86 10.44 21.00
N VAL A 40 20.25 9.27 21.16
CA VAL A 40 20.31 8.44 22.38
C VAL A 40 20.46 6.99 21.94
N ALA A 41 21.67 6.41 22.14
CA ALA A 41 22.07 5.12 21.55
C ALA A 41 21.07 3.97 21.77
N ASP A 42 20.66 3.75 23.01
CA ASP A 42 19.84 2.59 23.41
C ASP A 42 18.33 2.94 23.52
N SER A 43 17.91 4.09 23.00
CA SER A 43 16.52 4.54 23.03
C SER A 43 15.86 4.39 21.67
N ASP A 44 14.62 3.91 21.65
CA ASP A 44 13.72 3.93 20.51
C ASP A 44 12.96 5.29 20.37
N ILE A 45 13.23 6.22 21.29
CA ILE A 45 12.70 7.58 21.30
C ILE A 45 13.84 8.57 21.17
N LEU A 46 13.80 9.35 20.09
CA LEU A 46 14.75 10.45 19.86
C LEU A 46 14.14 11.76 20.35
N PRO A 47 14.84 12.53 21.23
CA PRO A 47 14.33 13.82 21.68
C PRO A 47 14.30 14.82 20.53
N LEU A 48 13.16 15.46 20.31
CA LEU A 48 13.05 16.55 19.34
C LEU A 48 13.76 17.80 19.90
N ILE A 49 14.84 18.25 19.23
CA ILE A 49 15.62 19.44 19.60
C ILE A 49 15.01 20.70 18.97
N GLU A 50 14.74 20.63 17.67
CA GLU A 50 14.26 21.76 16.88
C GLU A 50 13.24 21.33 15.83
N LYS A 51 12.22 22.17 15.60
CA LYS A 51 11.33 22.09 14.43
C LYS A 51 11.11 23.48 13.85
N ARG A 52 11.11 23.60 12.53
CA ARG A 52 10.92 24.89 11.86
C ARG A 52 9.49 25.20 11.45
N GLU A 53 8.63 24.18 11.31
CA GLU A 53 7.23 24.39 10.94
C GLU A 53 6.30 23.35 11.57
N SER A 54 4.99 23.53 11.42
CA SER A 54 3.99 22.61 11.94
C SER A 54 3.77 21.45 10.98
N VAL A 55 3.81 20.24 11.49
CA VAL A 55 3.50 18.98 10.75
C VAL A 55 2.14 19.02 10.06
N GLN A 56 1.16 19.75 10.64
CA GLN A 56 -0.20 19.87 10.07
C GLN A 56 -0.24 20.58 8.72
N LYS A 57 0.83 21.28 8.31
CA LYS A 57 0.91 21.94 7.00
C LYS A 57 1.46 21.02 5.91
N LEU A 58 2.08 19.91 6.26
CA LEU A 58 2.67 18.99 5.28
C LEU A 58 1.60 18.31 4.43
N GLU A 59 1.78 18.35 3.13
CA GLU A 59 0.90 17.69 2.17
C GLU A 59 0.86 16.17 2.38
N ILE A 60 2.01 15.58 2.66
CA ILE A 60 2.16 14.14 2.99
C ILE A 60 1.36 13.71 4.24
N CYS A 61 0.98 14.64 5.12
CA CYS A 61 0.16 14.36 6.30
C CYS A 61 -1.34 14.58 6.07
N ARG A 62 -1.76 14.87 4.82
CA ARG A 62 -3.16 14.96 4.47
C ARG A 62 -3.80 13.57 4.35
N ASN A 63 -5.13 13.53 4.37
CA ASN A 63 -5.92 12.29 4.39
C ASN A 63 -5.71 11.35 3.18
N ASN A 64 -4.98 11.79 2.15
CA ASN A 64 -4.72 11.02 0.93
C ASN A 64 -3.40 10.23 0.98
N PHE A 65 -2.63 10.35 2.06
CA PHE A 65 -1.37 9.63 2.19
C PHE A 65 -1.63 8.14 2.43
N VAL A 66 -1.13 7.30 1.54
CA VAL A 66 -1.17 5.85 1.67
C VAL A 66 0.24 5.30 1.84
N TYR A 67 0.49 4.67 2.98
CA TYR A 67 1.73 3.96 3.23
C TYR A 67 1.55 2.47 3.03
N LEU A 68 2.42 1.87 2.21
CA LEU A 68 2.54 0.43 2.07
C LEU A 68 3.97 0.00 2.35
N SER A 69 4.15 -0.81 3.39
CA SER A 69 5.45 -1.37 3.75
C SER A 69 6.02 -2.25 2.63
N ALA A 70 7.35 -2.32 2.55
CA ALA A 70 8.02 -3.33 1.76
C ALA A 70 7.70 -4.75 2.27
N PHE A 71 7.44 -4.92 3.55
CA PHE A 71 6.93 -6.16 4.15
C PHE A 71 5.42 -6.26 4.00
N ARG A 72 4.96 -6.54 2.78
CA ARG A 72 3.53 -6.72 2.49
C ARG A 72 3.00 -8.03 3.08
N ILE A 73 1.66 -8.09 3.21
CA ILE A 73 1.02 -9.28 3.74
C ILE A 73 1.33 -10.52 2.90
N GLU A 74 1.69 -11.60 3.58
CA GLU A 74 1.96 -12.89 2.94
C GLU A 74 0.67 -13.53 2.41
N PRO A 75 0.78 -14.46 1.42
CA PRO A 75 -0.35 -15.27 0.99
C PRO A 75 -1.00 -16.00 2.17
N GLN A 76 -2.28 -15.76 2.38
CA GLN A 76 -3.09 -16.37 3.44
C GLN A 76 -4.30 -17.08 2.84
N GLU A 77 -4.88 -18.01 3.57
CA GLU A 77 -6.13 -18.64 3.18
C GLU A 77 -7.30 -17.64 3.31
N LEU A 78 -7.31 -16.87 4.39
CA LEU A 78 -8.31 -15.84 4.69
C LEU A 78 -7.63 -14.58 5.19
N TYR A 79 -8.10 -13.44 4.70
CA TYR A 79 -7.65 -12.12 5.12
C TYR A 79 -8.71 -11.47 5.99
N ARG A 80 -8.30 -10.70 6.98
CA ARG A 80 -9.21 -9.91 7.81
C ARG A 80 -9.81 -8.76 7.02
N ILE A 81 -10.99 -8.30 7.46
CA ILE A 81 -11.63 -7.10 6.94
C ILE A 81 -11.86 -6.09 8.05
N ARG A 82 -11.94 -4.83 7.67
CA ARG A 82 -12.27 -3.67 8.51
C ARG A 82 -13.70 -3.19 8.29
N ASN A 83 -14.10 -2.16 9.02
CA ASN A 83 -15.34 -1.44 8.79
C ASN A 83 -15.30 -0.69 7.45
N GLU A 84 -16.45 -0.50 6.84
CA GLU A 84 -16.57 0.16 5.53
C GLU A 84 -16.05 1.58 5.53
N GLU A 85 -16.27 2.34 6.62
CA GLU A 85 -15.80 3.72 6.74
C GLU A 85 -14.27 3.84 6.64
N GLU A 86 -13.54 2.96 7.32
CA GLU A 86 -12.07 2.92 7.25
C GLU A 86 -11.58 2.57 5.84
N ILE A 87 -12.25 1.64 5.16
CA ILE A 87 -11.87 1.23 3.80
C ILE A 87 -12.16 2.32 2.78
N ASN A 88 -13.25 3.07 2.91
CA ASN A 88 -13.58 4.17 2.01
C ASN A 88 -12.51 5.27 1.98
N ASN A 89 -11.74 5.43 3.05
CA ASN A 89 -10.62 6.35 3.13
C ASN A 89 -9.30 5.80 2.52
N ARG A 90 -9.37 4.69 1.78
CA ARG A 90 -8.19 3.99 1.20
C ARG A 90 -7.20 3.49 2.27
N GLU A 91 -7.69 3.13 3.44
CA GLU A 91 -6.89 2.53 4.49
C GLU A 91 -6.59 1.06 4.19
N PHE A 92 -5.57 0.82 3.38
CA PHE A 92 -5.17 -0.54 2.98
C PHE A 92 -4.48 -1.33 4.12
N GLY A 93 -4.18 -0.69 5.24
CA GLY A 93 -3.30 -1.21 6.28
C GLY A 93 -1.83 -1.06 5.90
N ASN A 94 -0.93 -1.19 6.89
CA ASN A 94 0.50 -0.97 6.67
C ASN A 94 1.13 -2.00 5.72
N ASN A 95 0.59 -3.21 5.69
CA ASN A 95 1.08 -4.32 4.86
C ASN A 95 0.15 -4.61 3.67
N GLY A 96 -0.88 -3.81 3.45
CA GLY A 96 -1.87 -4.00 2.39
C GLY A 96 -2.91 -5.08 2.71
N GLU A 97 -3.09 -5.42 3.99
CA GLU A 97 -3.98 -6.49 4.45
C GLU A 97 -5.47 -6.26 4.13
N TYR A 98 -5.87 -5.00 3.88
CA TYR A 98 -7.25 -4.64 3.56
C TYR A 98 -7.47 -4.26 2.08
N ALA A 99 -6.41 -4.32 1.27
CA ALA A 99 -6.49 -3.96 -0.15
C ALA A 99 -7.51 -4.81 -0.93
N LEU A 100 -7.65 -6.10 -0.57
CA LEU A 100 -8.64 -6.99 -1.21
C LEU A 100 -10.08 -6.54 -0.92
N GLN A 101 -10.36 -6.13 0.31
CA GLN A 101 -11.66 -5.59 0.68
C GLN A 101 -11.96 -4.31 -0.09
N TYR A 102 -11.00 -3.41 -0.18
CA TYR A 102 -11.14 -2.18 -0.96
C TYR A 102 -11.48 -2.47 -2.43
N LEU A 103 -10.71 -3.36 -3.07
CA LEU A 103 -10.98 -3.74 -4.45
C LEU A 103 -12.36 -4.38 -4.64
N ASN A 104 -12.85 -5.16 -3.67
CA ASN A 104 -14.19 -5.71 -3.73
C ASN A 104 -15.28 -4.65 -3.62
N MET A 105 -15.08 -3.64 -2.76
CA MET A 105 -16.07 -2.56 -2.54
C MET A 105 -16.08 -1.54 -3.67
N HIS A 106 -14.92 -1.17 -4.19
CA HIS A 106 -14.71 -0.10 -5.17
C HIS A 106 -14.38 -0.62 -6.58
N GLY A 107 -14.52 -1.92 -6.79
CA GLY A 107 -14.13 -2.56 -8.04
C GLY A 107 -14.81 -2.02 -9.30
N ASP A 108 -16.03 -1.50 -9.16
CA ASP A 108 -16.82 -0.92 -10.25
C ASP A 108 -16.59 0.60 -10.42
N ASP A 109 -15.81 1.23 -9.51
CA ASP A 109 -15.48 2.66 -9.62
C ASP A 109 -14.61 2.90 -10.86
N THR A 110 -14.88 4.00 -11.56
CA THR A 110 -14.10 4.38 -12.75
C THR A 110 -12.74 4.95 -12.33
N VAL A 111 -11.67 4.41 -12.88
CA VAL A 111 -10.31 4.94 -12.73
C VAL A 111 -10.18 6.21 -13.57
N THR A 112 -9.91 7.34 -12.94
CA THR A 112 -9.83 8.65 -13.59
C THR A 112 -8.39 9.07 -13.93
N ASN A 113 -7.41 8.50 -13.25
CA ASN A 113 -6.00 8.78 -13.49
C ASN A 113 -5.51 8.06 -14.76
N LYS A 114 -5.38 8.80 -15.86
CA LYS A 114 -4.98 8.28 -17.18
C LYS A 114 -3.58 7.63 -17.20
N TYR A 115 -2.73 7.94 -16.24
CA TYR A 115 -1.35 7.38 -16.18
C TYR A 115 -1.31 5.95 -15.69
N VAL A 116 -2.38 5.47 -15.06
CA VAL A 116 -2.49 4.08 -14.57
C VAL A 116 -3.47 3.22 -15.38
N ILE A 117 -4.04 3.76 -16.47
CA ILE A 117 -4.86 2.99 -17.40
C ILE A 117 -3.99 2.04 -18.22
N THR A 118 -4.41 0.80 -18.33
CA THR A 118 -3.75 -0.22 -19.18
C THR A 118 -4.67 -0.70 -20.29
N ASP A 119 -4.10 -0.94 -21.47
CA ASP A 119 -4.77 -1.50 -22.65
C ASP A 119 -5.12 -3.00 -22.51
N GLN A 120 -4.60 -3.66 -21.49
CA GLN A 120 -4.93 -5.05 -21.15
C GLN A 120 -6.26 -5.18 -20.38
N ALA A 121 -6.82 -4.06 -19.90
CA ALA A 121 -8.11 -4.04 -19.22
C ALA A 121 -9.26 -4.02 -20.22
N SER A 122 -10.41 -4.62 -19.84
CA SER A 122 -11.62 -4.62 -20.69
C SER A 122 -12.39 -3.30 -20.65
N ASP A 123 -12.22 -2.53 -19.57
CA ASP A 123 -12.89 -1.26 -19.32
C ASP A 123 -12.13 -0.45 -18.24
N ASP A 124 -12.62 0.76 -17.93
CA ASP A 124 -11.96 1.67 -16.99
C ASP A 124 -12.35 1.44 -15.52
N SER A 125 -13.04 0.35 -15.18
CA SER A 125 -13.33 0.02 -13.79
C SER A 125 -12.08 -0.39 -13.04
N LEU A 126 -12.01 -0.07 -11.74
CA LEU A 126 -10.86 -0.41 -10.89
C LEU A 126 -10.52 -1.91 -10.96
N SER A 127 -11.53 -2.78 -10.88
CA SER A 127 -11.31 -4.23 -10.93
C SER A 127 -10.79 -4.69 -12.29
N SER A 128 -11.21 -4.07 -13.38
CA SER A 128 -10.72 -4.37 -14.73
C SER A 128 -9.28 -3.90 -14.92
N GLN A 129 -8.97 -2.67 -14.48
CA GLN A 129 -7.63 -2.11 -14.56
C GLN A 129 -6.63 -2.90 -13.70
N VAL A 130 -7.01 -3.27 -12.46
CA VAL A 130 -6.16 -4.13 -11.61
C VAL A 130 -5.89 -5.48 -12.26
N ARG A 131 -6.90 -6.12 -12.86
CA ARG A 131 -6.70 -7.38 -13.61
C ARG A 131 -5.77 -7.19 -14.80
N GLY A 132 -5.94 -6.12 -15.58
CA GLY A 132 -5.07 -5.82 -16.71
C GLY A 132 -3.61 -5.64 -16.31
N TRP A 133 -3.34 -4.93 -15.20
CA TRP A 133 -2.00 -4.80 -14.67
C TRP A 133 -1.43 -6.12 -14.14
N MET A 134 -2.26 -6.93 -13.48
CA MET A 134 -1.84 -8.26 -13.02
C MET A 134 -1.52 -9.18 -14.19
N ASP A 135 -2.29 -9.13 -15.29
CA ASP A 135 -2.00 -9.86 -16.53
C ASP A 135 -0.68 -9.44 -17.17
N ARG A 136 -0.32 -8.16 -17.13
CA ARG A 136 1.01 -7.68 -17.60
C ARG A 136 2.17 -8.22 -16.77
N ILE A 137 1.97 -8.40 -15.47
CA ILE A 137 3.00 -8.93 -14.55
C ILE A 137 3.13 -10.46 -14.68
N SER A 138 2.01 -11.14 -14.77
CA SER A 138 1.95 -12.59 -14.91
C SER A 138 0.86 -12.93 -15.93
N PRO A 139 1.25 -13.15 -17.21
CA PRO A 139 0.32 -13.36 -18.29
C PRO A 139 -0.74 -14.43 -18.00
N GLY A 140 -2.00 -14.09 -18.27
CA GLY A 140 -3.14 -14.95 -18.02
C GLY A 140 -3.70 -14.90 -16.59
N VAL A 141 -2.99 -14.31 -15.61
CA VAL A 141 -3.46 -14.31 -14.23
C VAL A 141 -4.68 -13.41 -14.04
N SER A 142 -5.70 -13.94 -13.38
CA SER A 142 -6.94 -13.21 -13.05
C SER A 142 -7.29 -13.42 -11.57
N PRO A 143 -7.11 -12.39 -10.71
CA PRO A 143 -7.51 -12.46 -9.31
C PRO A 143 -9.04 -12.45 -9.17
N ARG A 144 -9.56 -13.28 -8.28
CA ARG A 144 -10.96 -13.38 -7.87
C ARG A 144 -11.08 -13.20 -6.38
N ILE A 145 -11.72 -12.13 -5.95
CA ILE A 145 -11.88 -11.79 -4.54
C ILE A 145 -13.31 -12.07 -4.12
N THR A 146 -13.45 -12.68 -2.96
CA THR A 146 -14.74 -12.88 -2.28
C THR A 146 -14.65 -12.31 -0.88
N VAL A 147 -15.59 -11.45 -0.50
CA VAL A 147 -15.69 -10.88 0.85
C VAL A 147 -16.89 -11.48 1.55
N ASN A 148 -16.68 -12.02 2.76
CA ASN A 148 -17.71 -12.52 3.62
C ASN A 148 -17.87 -11.63 4.85
N MET A 149 -18.84 -10.72 4.81
CA MET A 149 -19.10 -9.76 5.87
C MET A 149 -19.52 -10.44 7.18
N SER A 150 -20.29 -11.53 7.11
CA SER A 150 -20.77 -12.24 8.31
C SER A 150 -19.64 -12.96 9.06
N GLN A 151 -18.64 -13.46 8.34
CA GLN A 151 -17.45 -14.10 8.91
C GLN A 151 -16.29 -13.12 9.10
N ARG A 152 -16.44 -11.87 8.68
CA ARG A 152 -15.43 -10.81 8.74
C ARG A 152 -14.10 -11.23 8.12
N ASN A 153 -14.16 -11.82 6.93
CA ASN A 153 -12.97 -12.20 6.18
C ASN A 153 -13.16 -12.01 4.67
N SER A 154 -12.03 -12.05 3.97
CA SER A 154 -11.98 -12.12 2.52
C SER A 154 -11.04 -13.24 2.08
N GLU A 155 -11.33 -13.82 0.92
CA GLU A 155 -10.53 -14.84 0.24
C GLU A 155 -10.13 -14.32 -1.13
N ILE A 156 -8.91 -14.62 -1.56
CA ILE A 156 -8.50 -14.45 -2.95
C ILE A 156 -8.15 -15.80 -3.57
N ARG A 157 -8.61 -15.98 -4.78
CA ARG A 157 -8.27 -17.10 -5.66
C ARG A 157 -7.77 -16.57 -7.00
N TYR A 158 -6.94 -17.33 -7.67
CA TYR A 158 -6.41 -16.98 -8.97
C TYR A 158 -6.83 -17.99 -10.02
N GLU A 159 -7.30 -17.49 -11.15
CA GLU A 159 -7.54 -18.24 -12.38
C GLU A 159 -6.46 -17.83 -13.39
N TYR A 160 -6.08 -18.74 -14.28
CA TYR A 160 -5.25 -18.42 -15.43
C TYR A 160 -6.08 -18.55 -16.69
N ILE A 161 -5.90 -17.61 -17.59
CA ILE A 161 -6.61 -17.54 -18.87
C ILE A 161 -5.60 -17.75 -19.98
N GLU A 162 -5.72 -18.85 -20.73
CA GLU A 162 -4.94 -19.14 -21.93
C GLU A 162 -5.86 -19.11 -23.14
N GLY A 163 -5.84 -18.04 -23.92
CA GLY A 163 -6.73 -17.84 -25.05
C GLY A 163 -8.20 -17.80 -24.62
N ARG A 164 -8.97 -18.84 -24.89
CA ARG A 164 -10.40 -18.96 -24.49
C ARG A 164 -10.62 -19.90 -23.31
N GLU A 165 -9.60 -20.59 -22.89
CA GLU A 165 -9.68 -21.56 -21.80
C GLU A 165 -9.32 -20.90 -20.46
N LYS A 166 -10.04 -21.33 -19.42
CA LYS A 166 -9.74 -20.96 -18.03
C LYS A 166 -9.28 -22.18 -17.28
N THR A 167 -8.26 -22.02 -16.47
CA THR A 167 -7.83 -23.06 -15.54
C THR A 167 -8.80 -23.19 -14.36
N GLY A 168 -8.55 -24.17 -13.50
CA GLY A 168 -9.14 -24.22 -12.18
C GLY A 168 -8.74 -22.99 -11.33
N SER A 169 -9.49 -22.79 -10.27
CA SER A 169 -9.30 -21.67 -9.34
C SER A 169 -8.33 -22.08 -8.22
N TYR A 170 -7.19 -21.43 -8.13
CA TYR A 170 -6.13 -21.72 -7.17
C TYR A 170 -6.18 -20.78 -5.96
N LYS A 171 -5.93 -21.31 -4.76
CA LYS A 171 -5.76 -20.49 -3.55
C LYS A 171 -4.48 -19.62 -3.67
N SER A 172 -4.43 -18.50 -2.96
CA SER A 172 -3.26 -17.61 -2.91
C SER A 172 -1.97 -18.33 -2.53
N MET A 173 -2.06 -19.31 -1.64
CA MET A 173 -0.92 -20.12 -1.18
C MET A 173 -0.40 -21.11 -2.23
N ASN A 174 -1.16 -21.39 -3.28
CA ASN A 174 -0.81 -22.35 -4.33
C ASN A 174 -0.33 -21.68 -5.63
N VAL A 175 -0.18 -20.36 -5.63
CA VAL A 175 0.38 -19.59 -6.73
C VAL A 175 1.73 -19.01 -6.32
N GLY A 176 2.51 -18.48 -7.28
CA GLY A 176 3.77 -17.83 -6.97
C GLY A 176 3.58 -16.69 -5.97
N PHE A 177 4.40 -16.67 -4.91
CA PHE A 177 4.34 -15.69 -3.81
C PHE A 177 4.27 -14.23 -4.33
N GLY A 178 5.08 -13.91 -5.35
CA GLY A 178 5.15 -12.57 -5.94
C GLY A 178 3.82 -12.06 -6.48
N ILE A 179 2.94 -12.93 -6.98
CA ILE A 179 1.64 -12.55 -7.53
C ILE A 179 0.76 -11.95 -6.44
N THR A 180 0.62 -12.65 -5.31
CA THR A 180 -0.17 -12.16 -4.16
C THR A 180 0.50 -10.96 -3.50
N TYR A 181 1.82 -10.94 -3.47
CA TYR A 181 2.62 -9.88 -2.83
C TYR A 181 2.55 -8.54 -3.56
N VAL A 182 2.42 -8.54 -4.89
CA VAL A 182 2.33 -7.31 -5.68
C VAL A 182 0.91 -6.75 -5.77
N LEU A 183 -0.11 -7.56 -5.56
CA LEU A 183 -1.50 -7.16 -5.75
C LEU A 183 -1.93 -5.94 -4.91
N PRO A 184 -1.62 -5.84 -3.59
CA PRO A 184 -1.95 -4.65 -2.81
C PRO A 184 -1.32 -3.37 -3.35
N LEU A 185 -0.10 -3.45 -3.89
CA LEU A 185 0.58 -2.33 -4.52
C LEU A 185 -0.15 -1.88 -5.80
N ILE A 186 -0.55 -2.83 -6.65
CA ILE A 186 -1.30 -2.52 -7.87
C ILE A 186 -2.65 -1.88 -7.52
N ILE A 187 -3.36 -2.39 -6.51
CA ILE A 187 -4.62 -1.80 -6.06
C ILE A 187 -4.41 -0.34 -5.59
N ALA A 188 -3.38 -0.10 -4.77
CA ALA A 188 -3.09 1.23 -4.27
C ALA A 188 -2.75 2.22 -5.39
N LEU A 189 -1.90 1.82 -6.34
CA LEU A 189 -1.50 2.66 -7.48
C LEU A 189 -2.66 2.95 -8.43
N VAL A 190 -3.43 1.93 -8.79
CA VAL A 190 -4.54 2.08 -9.76
C VAL A 190 -5.71 2.85 -9.17
N SER A 191 -5.93 2.76 -7.85
CA SER A 191 -6.95 3.53 -7.15
C SER A 191 -6.53 4.98 -6.83
N ALA A 192 -5.26 5.34 -7.06
CA ALA A 192 -4.78 6.69 -6.80
C ALA A 192 -5.42 7.71 -7.73
N LYS A 193 -5.77 8.87 -7.16
CA LYS A 193 -6.31 10.02 -7.90
C LYS A 193 -5.20 11.01 -8.21
N GLU A 194 -5.48 11.92 -9.13
CA GLU A 194 -4.53 13.00 -9.40
C GLU A 194 -4.39 13.89 -8.17
N GLY A 195 -3.14 14.06 -7.70
CA GLY A 195 -2.80 14.80 -6.49
C GLY A 195 -2.72 13.97 -5.18
N ASP A 196 -2.84 12.62 -5.29
CA ASP A 196 -2.59 11.71 -4.16
C ASP A 196 -1.09 11.44 -3.98
#